data_c85a2f08eb808831ee0148a88e1fd00a
#
_entry.id   c85a2f08eb808831ee0148a88e1fd00a
#
_cell.length_a   1.000
_cell.length_b   1.000
_cell.length_c   1.000
_cell.angle_alpha   90.00
_cell.angle_beta   90.00
_cell.angle_gamma   90.00
#
_symmetry.space_group_name_H-M   'P 1'
#
loop_
_entity.id
_entity.type
_entity.pdbx_description
1 polymer ?
#
loop_
_entity_poly.entity_id
_entity_poly.type
_entity_poly.pdbx_seq_one_letter_code
_entity_poly.pdbx_strand_id
1 'polypeptide(L)'
;MDRQIVCFTIPALGIALARLVDHSLRHRPVAVVPATSVRALVQEISAEAEAEGVETGMAVDAARRRCPPLHLILPDPARLQAAHHRVCSVIARYAPIWEPVRPGHLFLDLTGTTRLFGLAADTAARIERELLRDCNLAGVAGVASNKLVAGVAAALVHPPQLCDVRAGAERDFLAPQPVTALPWLRQAEARAVLAALTDLNLLTLGDIADVPVSALEAALGPPAPRLHQWAYGIDPSPVLFPVQQPSVTASQTLTPDEIDTPRLLGRLADLLERVCRALRRQQQVCGRLVLTLRYSDHRDVTRAQALSLRTAWETDILPPLTALFHRCFQRRVRVRTLTLRAEALGAQDRQLALFDEARPARGRRLALALDRVRERFGERAIWCGRRPQ
;
A
#
# COMPACT_ATOMS: atom_id res chain seq x y z
N MET A 1 -25.60 -2.22 19.87
CA MET A 1 -24.45 -1.33 20.09
C MET A 1 -24.08 -0.74 18.77
N ASP A 2 -24.07 0.57 18.65
CA ASP A 2 -23.67 1.22 17.43
C ASP A 2 -22.15 1.04 17.24
N ARG A 3 -21.75 0.75 16.00
CA ARG A 3 -20.32 0.62 15.67
C ARG A 3 -19.66 1.98 15.85
N GLN A 4 -18.42 1.97 16.35
CA GLN A 4 -17.58 3.16 16.53
C GLN A 4 -16.25 2.95 15.80
N ILE A 5 -16.20 3.41 14.57
CA ILE A 5 -15.05 3.25 13.70
C ILE A 5 -14.29 4.58 13.61
N VAL A 6 -12.98 4.51 13.79
CA VAL A 6 -12.08 5.65 13.62
C VAL A 6 -11.22 5.41 12.40
N CYS A 7 -11.19 6.37 11.49
CA CYS A 7 -10.16 6.48 10.47
C CYS A 7 -9.08 7.43 10.98
N PHE A 8 -7.88 6.93 11.22
CA PHE A 8 -6.74 7.75 11.63
C PHE A 8 -5.75 7.88 10.46
N THR A 9 -5.38 9.10 10.12
CA THR A 9 -4.47 9.38 9.00
C THR A 9 -3.43 10.42 9.38
N ILE A 10 -2.17 10.16 9.02
CA ILE A 10 -1.10 11.16 9.01
C ILE A 10 -0.94 11.59 7.55
N PRO A 11 -1.40 12.78 7.16
CA PRO A 11 -1.30 13.24 5.78
C PRO A 11 0.15 13.36 5.33
N ALA A 12 0.44 12.95 4.09
CA ALA A 12 1.77 13.06 3.50
C ALA A 12 2.90 12.61 4.45
N LEU A 13 2.77 11.38 5.01
CA LEU A 13 3.70 10.86 6.03
C LEU A 13 5.15 10.95 5.58
N GLY A 14 5.44 10.68 4.29
CA GLY A 14 6.80 10.77 3.74
C GLY A 14 7.37 12.19 3.86
N ILE A 15 6.56 13.21 3.60
CA ILE A 15 6.94 14.62 3.73
C ILE A 15 7.07 15.01 5.21
N ALA A 16 6.14 14.57 6.06
CA ALA A 16 6.22 14.82 7.50
C ALA A 16 7.54 14.29 8.08
N LEU A 17 7.93 13.08 7.72
CA LEU A 17 9.20 12.47 8.14
C LEU A 17 10.44 13.18 7.58
N ALA A 18 10.38 13.65 6.33
CA ALA A 18 11.46 14.45 5.75
C ALA A 18 11.65 15.78 6.50
N ARG A 19 10.56 16.45 6.87
CA ARG A 19 10.57 17.69 7.64
C ARG A 19 11.09 17.55 9.08
N LEU A 20 11.05 16.33 9.65
CA LEU A 20 11.66 16.06 10.95
C LEU A 20 13.19 16.01 10.87
N VAL A 21 13.75 15.68 9.72
CA VAL A 21 15.19 15.58 9.48
C VAL A 21 15.74 16.88 8.91
N ASP A 22 15.06 17.41 7.92
CA ASP A 22 15.45 18.66 7.25
C ASP A 22 14.40 19.75 7.55
N HIS A 23 14.72 20.56 8.53
CA HIS A 23 13.86 21.67 8.93
C HIS A 23 13.72 22.78 7.85
N SER A 24 14.61 22.80 6.85
CA SER A 24 14.53 23.75 5.74
C SER A 24 13.31 23.51 4.83
N LEU A 25 12.75 22.29 4.88
CA LEU A 25 11.55 21.91 4.12
C LEU A 25 10.23 22.36 4.78
N ARG A 26 10.29 22.94 5.99
CA ARG A 26 9.09 23.47 6.66
C ARG A 26 8.55 24.67 5.89
N HIS A 27 7.22 24.71 5.75
CA HIS A 27 6.49 25.77 5.05
C HIS A 27 6.92 25.97 3.58
N ARG A 28 7.59 24.99 2.98
CA ARG A 28 7.92 24.98 1.56
C ARG A 28 7.07 23.96 0.81
N PRO A 29 6.75 24.22 -0.47
CA PRO A 29 6.10 23.24 -1.31
C PRO A 29 7.05 22.06 -1.56
N VAL A 30 6.62 20.86 -1.16
CA VAL A 30 7.39 19.63 -1.26
C VAL A 30 6.55 18.55 -1.94
N ALA A 31 7.17 17.74 -2.78
CA ALA A 31 6.55 16.54 -3.36
C ALA A 31 7.48 15.33 -3.24
N VAL A 32 6.90 14.17 -2.92
CA VAL A 32 7.60 12.88 -2.97
C VAL A 32 7.48 12.30 -4.36
N VAL A 33 8.59 11.90 -4.95
CA VAL A 33 8.66 11.32 -6.29
C VAL A 33 9.54 10.07 -6.29
N PRO A 34 9.18 8.99 -7.02
CA PRO A 34 9.96 7.74 -7.03
C PRO A 34 11.33 7.88 -7.72
N ALA A 35 11.48 8.91 -8.54
CA ALA A 35 12.71 9.27 -9.23
C ALA A 35 12.65 10.74 -9.63
N THR A 36 13.81 11.39 -9.78
CA THR A 36 13.91 12.80 -10.21
C THR A 36 13.69 13.02 -11.71
N SER A 37 13.25 12.00 -12.45
CA SER A 37 12.99 12.11 -13.88
C SER A 37 11.74 12.95 -14.15
N VAL A 38 11.75 13.71 -15.25
CA VAL A 38 10.65 14.60 -15.68
C VAL A 38 9.31 13.88 -15.85
N ARG A 39 9.34 12.58 -16.14
CA ARG A 39 8.16 11.72 -16.36
C ARG A 39 7.71 10.98 -15.09
N ALA A 40 8.44 11.10 -13.99
CA ALA A 40 8.01 10.50 -12.72
C ALA A 40 6.71 11.15 -12.26
N LEU A 41 5.86 10.35 -11.61
CA LEU A 41 4.58 10.85 -11.09
C LEU A 41 4.75 11.22 -9.61
N VAL A 42 4.16 12.34 -9.23
CA VAL A 42 4.08 12.78 -7.85
C VAL A 42 3.28 11.77 -7.02
N GLN A 43 3.85 11.31 -5.90
CA GLN A 43 3.23 10.33 -5.02
C GLN A 43 2.56 10.96 -3.80
N GLU A 44 3.24 11.95 -3.19
CA GLU A 44 2.71 12.72 -2.06
C GLU A 44 3.03 14.20 -2.30
N ILE A 45 2.18 15.07 -1.79
CA ILE A 45 2.36 16.52 -1.85
C ILE A 45 2.15 17.15 -0.47
N SER A 46 2.83 18.24 -0.20
CA SER A 46 2.57 19.07 0.97
C SER A 46 1.38 20.02 0.73
N ALA A 47 0.77 20.51 1.80
CA ALA A 47 -0.34 21.46 1.71
C ALA A 47 0.04 22.73 0.93
N GLU A 48 1.29 23.17 1.04
CA GLU A 48 1.80 24.34 0.29
C GLU A 48 1.88 24.04 -1.21
N ALA A 49 2.25 22.81 -1.59
CA ALA A 49 2.26 22.41 -3.01
C ALA A 49 0.85 22.23 -3.55
N GLU A 50 -0.07 21.73 -2.73
CA GLU A 50 -1.49 21.60 -3.07
C GLU A 50 -2.15 22.97 -3.30
N ALA A 51 -1.84 23.94 -2.45
CA ALA A 51 -2.32 25.33 -2.58
C ALA A 51 -1.86 25.99 -3.90
N GLU A 52 -0.68 25.60 -4.42
CA GLU A 52 -0.17 26.02 -5.73
C GLU A 52 -0.75 25.19 -6.89
N GLY A 53 -1.71 24.31 -6.62
CA GLY A 53 -2.41 23.48 -7.61
C GLY A 53 -1.62 22.28 -8.10
N VAL A 54 -0.61 21.81 -7.36
CA VAL A 54 0.03 20.53 -7.64
C VAL A 54 -0.88 19.40 -7.14
N GLU A 55 -1.00 18.34 -7.92
CA GLU A 55 -1.84 17.20 -7.60
C GLU A 55 -1.04 15.89 -7.57
N THR A 56 -1.45 14.96 -6.71
CA THR A 56 -0.91 13.60 -6.69
C THR A 56 -1.21 12.89 -8.02
N GLY A 57 -0.21 12.21 -8.58
CA GLY A 57 -0.30 11.59 -9.90
C GLY A 57 0.08 12.51 -11.07
N MET A 58 0.32 13.79 -10.83
CA MET A 58 0.83 14.73 -11.83
C MET A 58 2.28 14.38 -12.22
N ALA A 59 2.65 14.55 -13.50
CA ALA A 59 4.04 14.39 -13.90
C ALA A 59 4.90 15.51 -13.29
N VAL A 60 6.13 15.18 -12.89
CA VAL A 60 7.07 16.13 -12.25
C VAL A 60 7.25 17.39 -13.05
N ASP A 61 7.33 17.29 -14.38
CA ASP A 61 7.47 18.47 -15.26
C ASP A 61 6.24 19.38 -15.19
N ALA A 62 5.03 18.83 -15.18
CA ALA A 62 3.80 19.61 -15.01
C ALA A 62 3.71 20.24 -13.61
N ALA A 63 4.10 19.47 -12.57
CA ALA A 63 4.12 19.98 -11.20
C ALA A 63 5.10 21.15 -11.02
N ARG A 64 6.28 21.08 -11.61
CA ARG A 64 7.27 22.18 -11.59
C ARG A 64 6.83 23.42 -12.35
N ARG A 65 6.09 23.26 -13.44
CA ARG A 65 5.50 24.41 -14.15
C ARG A 65 4.44 25.11 -13.32
N ARG A 66 3.67 24.33 -12.54
CA ARG A 66 2.65 24.92 -11.64
C ARG A 66 3.25 25.58 -10.42
N CYS A 67 4.23 24.95 -9.81
CA CYS A 67 4.92 25.41 -8.62
C CYS A 67 6.44 25.41 -8.86
N PRO A 68 7.01 26.51 -9.38
CA PRO A 68 8.47 26.59 -9.65
C PRO A 68 9.36 26.34 -8.42
N PRO A 69 9.01 26.75 -7.19
CA PRO A 69 9.80 26.49 -5.99
C PRO A 69 9.60 25.08 -5.41
N LEU A 70 8.99 24.16 -6.14
CA LEU A 70 8.69 22.79 -5.67
C LEU A 70 9.96 21.99 -5.38
N HIS A 71 10.12 21.60 -4.12
CA HIS A 71 11.18 20.71 -3.68
C HIS A 71 10.79 19.25 -3.92
N LEU A 72 11.62 18.50 -4.65
CA LEU A 72 11.42 17.07 -4.90
C LEU A 72 12.25 16.26 -3.93
N ILE A 73 11.63 15.32 -3.24
CA ILE A 73 12.30 14.38 -2.35
C ILE A 73 12.04 12.93 -2.81
N LEU A 74 13.01 12.04 -2.55
CA LEU A 74 12.85 10.63 -2.79
C LEU A 74 12.22 9.95 -1.56
N PRO A 75 11.41 8.90 -1.73
CA PRO A 75 10.87 8.14 -0.62
C PRO A 75 11.99 7.42 0.15
N ASP A 76 11.89 7.41 1.47
CA ASP A 76 12.71 6.59 2.36
C ASP A 76 11.87 5.44 2.94
N PRO A 77 11.86 4.25 2.29
CA PRO A 77 11.01 3.14 2.72
C PRO A 77 11.32 2.63 4.13
N ALA A 78 12.60 2.66 4.52
CA ALA A 78 13.01 2.17 5.84
C ALA A 78 12.47 3.08 6.95
N ARG A 79 12.60 4.39 6.77
CA ARG A 79 12.07 5.39 7.71
C ARG A 79 10.55 5.38 7.76
N LEU A 80 9.90 5.25 6.59
CA LEU A 80 8.45 5.17 6.48
C LEU A 80 7.91 3.94 7.23
N GLN A 81 8.56 2.79 7.08
CA GLN A 81 8.19 1.56 7.78
C GLN A 81 8.42 1.66 9.30
N ALA A 82 9.54 2.22 9.73
CA ALA A 82 9.82 2.43 11.14
C ALA A 82 8.80 3.36 11.81
N ALA A 83 8.43 4.46 11.14
CA ALA A 83 7.39 5.37 11.60
C ALA A 83 6.02 4.68 11.65
N HIS A 84 5.68 3.93 10.61
CA HIS A 84 4.43 3.16 10.59
C HIS A 84 4.33 2.17 11.75
N HIS A 85 5.39 1.43 12.06
CA HIS A 85 5.42 0.53 13.21
C HIS A 85 5.22 1.27 14.54
N ARG A 86 5.79 2.45 14.72
CA ARG A 86 5.56 3.27 15.91
C ARG A 86 4.10 3.72 16.02
N VAL A 87 3.51 4.19 14.92
CA VAL A 87 2.08 4.54 14.87
C VAL A 87 1.21 3.35 15.25
N CYS A 88 1.46 2.18 14.66
CA CYS A 88 0.73 0.95 14.98
C CYS A 88 0.88 0.57 16.47
N SER A 89 2.06 0.72 17.05
CA SER A 89 2.30 0.38 18.47
C SER A 89 1.56 1.30 19.43
N VAL A 90 1.37 2.57 19.09
CA VAL A 90 0.53 3.50 19.85
C VAL A 90 -0.93 3.11 19.74
N ILE A 91 -1.43 2.90 18.51
CA ILE A 91 -2.82 2.54 18.23
C ILE A 91 -3.23 1.24 18.90
N ALA A 92 -2.36 0.21 18.90
CA ALA A 92 -2.62 -1.10 19.51
C ALA A 92 -2.90 -1.03 21.01
N ARG A 93 -2.53 0.05 21.69
CA ARG A 93 -2.85 0.25 23.13
C ARG A 93 -4.30 0.66 23.38
N TYR A 94 -4.97 1.22 22.38
CA TYR A 94 -6.31 1.80 22.48
C TYR A 94 -7.37 1.00 21.72
N ALA A 95 -6.96 0.35 20.62
CA ALA A 95 -7.89 -0.36 19.75
C ALA A 95 -7.64 -1.87 19.78
N PRO A 96 -8.64 -2.69 20.19
CA PRO A 96 -8.52 -4.15 20.15
C PRO A 96 -8.45 -4.68 18.73
N ILE A 97 -9.09 -3.99 17.78
CA ILE A 97 -9.09 -4.32 16.35
C ILE A 97 -8.70 -3.07 15.57
N TRP A 98 -7.68 -3.19 14.74
CA TRP A 98 -7.23 -2.11 13.87
C TRP A 98 -6.69 -2.66 12.56
N GLU A 99 -6.85 -1.92 11.48
CA GLU A 99 -6.50 -2.31 10.12
C GLU A 99 -5.59 -1.27 9.48
N PRO A 100 -4.32 -1.59 9.20
CA PRO A 100 -3.46 -0.71 8.42
C PRO A 100 -3.79 -0.85 6.94
N VAL A 101 -4.18 0.25 6.30
CA VAL A 101 -4.45 0.30 4.86
C VAL A 101 -3.16 0.65 4.10
N ARG A 102 -2.41 1.62 4.63
CA ARG A 102 -1.11 2.06 4.10
C ARG A 102 -0.34 2.75 5.24
N PRO A 103 0.96 2.99 5.09
CA PRO A 103 1.72 3.71 6.10
C PRO A 103 1.05 5.03 6.48
N GLY A 104 0.79 5.21 7.79
CA GLY A 104 0.12 6.39 8.32
C GLY A 104 -1.39 6.48 8.09
N HIS A 105 -2.04 5.45 7.54
CA HIS A 105 -3.49 5.42 7.35
C HIS A 105 -4.08 4.10 7.86
N LEU A 106 -4.91 4.16 8.89
CA LEU A 106 -5.42 3.01 9.61
C LEU A 106 -6.90 3.20 9.96
N PHE A 107 -7.63 2.09 10.02
CA PHE A 107 -8.95 2.05 10.65
C PHE A 107 -8.87 1.34 12.00
N LEU A 108 -9.62 1.84 12.97
CA LEU A 108 -9.71 1.29 14.30
C LEU A 108 -11.20 0.99 14.60
N ASP A 109 -11.45 -0.17 15.20
CA ASP A 109 -12.76 -0.48 15.73
C ASP A 109 -12.74 -0.31 17.26
N LEU A 110 -13.38 0.74 17.72
CA LEU A 110 -13.53 1.08 19.13
C LEU A 110 -14.90 0.68 19.69
N THR A 111 -15.66 -0.13 18.96
CA THR A 111 -16.98 -0.62 19.40
C THR A 111 -16.82 -1.37 20.72
N GLY A 112 -17.62 -0.99 21.72
CA GLY A 112 -17.61 -1.61 23.05
C GLY A 112 -16.45 -1.20 23.98
N THR A 113 -15.54 -0.35 23.55
CA THR A 113 -14.36 0.09 24.37
C THR A 113 -14.66 1.30 25.25
N THR A 114 -15.84 1.90 25.16
CA THR A 114 -16.21 3.15 25.84
C THR A 114 -15.98 3.11 27.37
N ARG A 115 -16.19 1.95 28.02
CA ARG A 115 -15.94 1.81 29.45
C ARG A 115 -14.46 1.86 29.82
N LEU A 116 -13.56 1.51 28.90
CA LEU A 116 -12.11 1.45 29.12
C LEU A 116 -11.44 2.77 28.75
N PHE A 117 -11.83 3.35 27.63
CA PHE A 117 -11.10 4.48 27.01
C PHE A 117 -11.93 5.76 26.86
N GLY A 118 -13.24 5.73 27.16
CA GLY A 118 -14.14 6.84 26.92
C GLY A 118 -14.75 6.82 25.51
N LEU A 119 -15.26 7.96 25.06
CA LEU A 119 -15.84 8.08 23.72
C LEU A 119 -14.78 7.87 22.63
N ALA A 120 -15.20 7.38 21.46
CA ALA A 120 -14.29 7.13 20.33
C ALA A 120 -13.58 8.41 19.89
N ALA A 121 -14.26 9.55 19.89
CA ALA A 121 -13.67 10.86 19.59
C ALA A 121 -12.58 11.26 20.59
N ASP A 122 -12.83 11.08 21.91
CA ASP A 122 -11.85 11.37 22.95
C ASP A 122 -10.62 10.46 22.85
N THR A 123 -10.85 9.19 22.53
CA THR A 123 -9.80 8.19 22.33
C THR A 123 -8.95 8.55 21.10
N ALA A 124 -9.57 8.95 19.99
CA ALA A 124 -8.88 9.39 18.79
C ALA A 124 -8.03 10.65 19.05
N ALA A 125 -8.57 11.62 19.78
CA ALA A 125 -7.83 12.82 20.18
C ALA A 125 -6.67 12.52 21.14
N ARG A 126 -6.79 11.46 21.96
CA ARG A 126 -5.70 11.01 22.84
C ARG A 126 -4.58 10.34 22.03
N ILE A 127 -4.93 9.50 21.07
CA ILE A 127 -3.98 8.87 20.13
C ILE A 127 -3.21 9.96 19.38
N GLU A 128 -3.91 10.97 18.84
CA GLU A 128 -3.29 12.08 18.11
C GLU A 128 -2.27 12.83 18.98
N ARG A 129 -2.67 13.23 20.19
CA ARG A 129 -1.77 13.94 21.13
C ARG A 129 -0.55 13.10 21.51
N GLU A 130 -0.71 11.80 21.66
CA GLU A 130 0.39 10.91 22.00
C GLU A 130 1.35 10.76 20.80
N LEU A 131 0.86 10.61 19.58
CA LEU A 131 1.69 10.56 18.39
C LEU A 131 2.42 11.88 18.13
N LEU A 132 1.76 13.01 18.39
CA LEU A 132 2.42 14.31 18.30
C LEU A 132 3.54 14.44 19.32
N ARG A 133 3.29 14.04 20.57
CA ARG A 133 4.29 14.12 21.65
C ARG A 133 5.47 13.16 21.45
N ASP A 134 5.19 11.90 21.09
CA ASP A 134 6.21 10.83 21.09
C ASP A 134 6.95 10.69 19.74
N CYS A 135 6.28 11.09 18.64
CA CYS A 135 6.80 10.95 17.28
C CYS A 135 6.94 12.28 16.54
N ASN A 136 6.41 13.37 17.09
CA ASN A 136 6.28 14.68 16.42
C ASN A 136 5.54 14.58 15.06
N LEU A 137 4.53 13.70 15.01
CA LEU A 137 3.69 13.47 13.83
C LEU A 137 2.26 13.88 14.16
N ALA A 138 1.77 14.90 13.46
CA ALA A 138 0.40 15.35 13.57
C ALA A 138 -0.51 14.52 12.66
N GLY A 139 -1.63 14.02 13.22
CA GLY A 139 -2.61 13.25 12.51
C GLY A 139 -3.96 13.92 12.42
N VAL A 140 -4.86 13.35 11.66
CA VAL A 140 -6.28 13.65 11.61
C VAL A 140 -7.08 12.39 11.93
N ALA A 141 -8.28 12.57 12.48
CA ALA A 141 -9.18 11.45 12.72
C ALA A 141 -10.59 11.76 12.24
N GLY A 142 -11.23 10.76 11.62
CA GLY A 142 -12.65 10.76 11.34
C GLY A 142 -13.31 9.65 12.16
N VAL A 143 -14.37 9.96 12.88
CA VAL A 143 -15.13 9.02 13.68
C VAL A 143 -16.52 8.86 13.08
N ALA A 144 -16.98 7.62 12.90
CA ALA A 144 -18.32 7.34 12.37
C ALA A 144 -18.75 5.90 12.70
N SER A 145 -19.95 5.51 12.28
CA SER A 145 -20.48 4.15 12.43
C SER A 145 -19.84 3.13 11.48
N ASN A 146 -19.11 3.55 10.44
CA ASN A 146 -18.51 2.67 9.44
C ASN A 146 -17.24 3.26 8.82
N LYS A 147 -16.49 2.41 8.09
CA LYS A 147 -15.20 2.77 7.49
C LYS A 147 -15.30 3.86 6.44
N LEU A 148 -16.33 3.80 5.59
CA LEU A 148 -16.50 4.77 4.52
C LEU A 148 -16.65 6.18 5.06
N VAL A 149 -17.63 6.38 5.95
CA VAL A 149 -17.94 7.70 6.52
C VAL A 149 -16.79 8.21 7.36
N ALA A 150 -16.17 7.35 8.20
CA ALA A 150 -14.97 7.72 8.96
C ALA A 150 -13.81 8.15 8.04
N GLY A 151 -13.64 7.46 6.91
CA GLY A 151 -12.61 7.81 5.91
C GLY A 151 -12.86 9.17 5.24
N VAL A 152 -14.11 9.45 4.86
CA VAL A 152 -14.49 10.75 4.30
C VAL A 152 -14.34 11.86 5.35
N ALA A 153 -14.78 11.62 6.59
CA ALA A 153 -14.64 12.56 7.69
C ALA A 153 -13.16 12.94 7.96
N ALA A 154 -12.28 11.95 7.98
CA ALA A 154 -10.84 12.19 8.14
C ALA A 154 -10.22 12.98 6.97
N ALA A 155 -10.77 12.84 5.75
CA ALA A 155 -10.26 13.54 4.58
C ALA A 155 -10.67 15.02 4.51
N LEU A 156 -11.67 15.44 5.29
CA LEU A 156 -12.20 16.82 5.30
C LEU A 156 -11.50 17.74 6.31
N VAL A 157 -10.70 17.19 7.21
CA VAL A 157 -10.04 17.94 8.28
C VAL A 157 -8.53 18.00 8.11
N HIS A 158 -7.92 19.03 8.67
CA HIS A 158 -6.47 19.22 8.67
C HIS A 158 -5.87 18.94 10.05
N PRO A 159 -4.61 18.47 10.15
CA PRO A 159 -3.97 18.24 11.44
C PRO A 159 -3.87 19.52 12.29
N PRO A 160 -4.12 19.45 13.58
CA PRO A 160 -4.51 18.30 14.41
C PRO A 160 -6.03 18.25 14.68
N GLN A 161 -6.84 18.02 13.67
CA GLN A 161 -8.29 18.08 13.78
C GLN A 161 -8.94 16.71 13.76
N LEU A 162 -10.17 16.66 14.30
CA LEU A 162 -11.02 15.50 14.34
C LEU A 162 -12.43 15.86 13.85
N CYS A 163 -13.02 14.98 13.04
CA CYS A 163 -14.41 15.08 12.62
C CYS A 163 -15.18 13.87 13.16
N ASP A 164 -16.22 14.13 13.97
CA ASP A 164 -17.09 13.10 14.57
C ASP A 164 -18.48 13.16 13.93
N VAL A 165 -18.84 12.10 13.19
CA VAL A 165 -20.14 11.95 12.55
C VAL A 165 -21.02 11.06 13.39
N ARG A 166 -22.08 11.63 13.94
CA ARG A 166 -23.04 10.90 14.82
C ARG A 166 -23.72 9.78 14.04
N ALA A 167 -23.94 8.65 14.73
CA ALA A 167 -24.72 7.55 14.17
C ALA A 167 -26.14 8.04 13.78
N GLY A 168 -26.56 7.68 12.56
CA GLY A 168 -27.81 8.14 11.94
C GLY A 168 -27.71 9.43 11.13
N ALA A 169 -26.60 10.18 11.21
CA ALA A 169 -26.36 11.39 10.42
C ALA A 169 -25.48 11.16 9.17
N GLU A 170 -25.16 9.91 8.85
CA GLU A 170 -24.19 9.55 7.80
C GLU A 170 -24.64 10.07 6.43
N ARG A 171 -25.92 9.92 6.10
CA ARG A 171 -26.48 10.41 4.83
C ARG A 171 -26.37 11.93 4.72
N ASP A 172 -26.82 12.63 5.76
CA ASP A 172 -26.84 14.11 5.78
C ASP A 172 -25.40 14.69 5.71
N PHE A 173 -24.46 14.01 6.40
CA PHE A 173 -23.04 14.37 6.34
C PHE A 173 -22.44 14.16 4.94
N LEU A 174 -22.78 13.06 4.26
CA LEU A 174 -22.26 12.73 2.96
C LEU A 174 -22.93 13.52 1.82
N ALA A 175 -24.21 13.87 1.95
CA ALA A 175 -24.99 14.49 0.87
C ALA A 175 -24.29 15.67 0.20
N PRO A 176 -23.72 16.66 0.91
CA PRO A 176 -23.01 17.78 0.27
C PRO A 176 -21.64 17.45 -0.28
N GLN A 177 -21.09 16.25 -0.02
CA GLN A 177 -19.75 15.90 -0.42
C GLN A 177 -19.69 15.58 -1.92
N PRO A 178 -18.61 15.98 -2.61
CA PRO A 178 -18.43 15.63 -4.02
C PRO A 178 -18.29 14.12 -4.19
N VAL A 179 -18.73 13.59 -5.32
CA VAL A 179 -18.62 12.14 -5.63
C VAL A 179 -17.18 11.63 -5.51
N THR A 180 -16.20 12.50 -5.77
CA THR A 180 -14.77 12.19 -5.61
C THR A 180 -14.32 12.02 -4.15
N ALA A 181 -15.17 12.32 -3.17
CA ALA A 181 -14.89 12.01 -1.77
C ALA A 181 -14.82 10.48 -1.54
N LEU A 182 -15.49 9.68 -2.37
CA LEU A 182 -15.40 8.23 -2.35
C LEU A 182 -14.02 7.76 -2.83
N PRO A 183 -13.24 7.03 -2.00
CA PRO A 183 -11.88 6.60 -2.38
C PRO A 183 -11.84 5.74 -3.64
N TRP A 184 -12.89 4.94 -3.88
CA TRP A 184 -12.98 4.08 -5.07
C TRP A 184 -13.07 4.89 -6.36
N LEU A 185 -13.80 6.00 -6.40
CA LEU A 185 -13.95 6.85 -7.60
C LEU A 185 -12.66 7.56 -8.01
N ARG A 186 -11.67 7.63 -7.13
CA ARG A 186 -10.32 8.16 -7.45
C ARG A 186 -9.42 7.12 -8.13
N GLN A 187 -9.83 5.85 -8.20
CA GLN A 187 -9.02 4.79 -8.79
C GLN A 187 -9.16 4.77 -10.31
N ALA A 188 -8.15 4.26 -10.99
CA ALA A 188 -8.11 4.22 -12.46
C ALA A 188 -9.26 3.39 -13.05
N GLU A 189 -9.69 2.34 -12.34
CA GLU A 189 -10.77 1.43 -12.74
C GLU A 189 -12.14 2.13 -12.74
N ALA A 190 -12.32 3.14 -11.91
CA ALA A 190 -13.58 3.87 -11.77
C ALA A 190 -13.70 5.10 -12.69
N ARG A 191 -12.69 5.40 -13.52
CA ARG A 191 -12.69 6.60 -14.39
C ARG A 191 -13.90 6.68 -15.32
N ALA A 192 -14.32 5.55 -15.90
CA ALA A 192 -15.49 5.51 -16.77
C ALA A 192 -16.78 5.84 -16.00
N VAL A 193 -16.89 5.34 -14.76
CA VAL A 193 -18.02 5.64 -13.88
C VAL A 193 -18.03 7.11 -13.46
N LEU A 194 -16.86 7.66 -13.10
CA LEU A 194 -16.73 9.07 -12.75
C LEU A 194 -17.09 9.99 -13.93
N ALA A 195 -16.67 9.65 -15.15
CA ALA A 195 -17.05 10.37 -16.37
C ALA A 195 -18.57 10.34 -16.59
N ALA A 196 -19.18 9.14 -16.49
CA ALA A 196 -20.62 9.01 -16.64
C ALA A 196 -21.42 9.77 -15.57
N LEU A 197 -20.95 9.80 -14.30
CA LEU A 197 -21.55 10.63 -13.25
C LEU A 197 -21.49 12.11 -13.61
N THR A 198 -20.36 12.57 -14.14
CA THR A 198 -20.18 13.95 -14.58
C THR A 198 -21.10 14.30 -15.75
N ASP A 199 -21.20 13.41 -16.74
CA ASP A 199 -22.09 13.58 -17.91
C ASP A 199 -23.58 13.65 -17.51
N LEU A 200 -23.95 12.92 -16.43
CA LEU A 200 -25.30 12.94 -15.86
C LEU A 200 -25.51 14.10 -14.88
N ASN A 201 -24.52 14.97 -14.68
CA ASN A 201 -24.52 16.07 -13.70
C ASN A 201 -24.77 15.58 -12.24
N LEU A 202 -24.34 14.36 -11.90
CA LEU A 202 -24.37 13.84 -10.54
C LEU A 202 -23.02 14.15 -9.88
N LEU A 203 -22.92 15.31 -9.24
CA LEU A 203 -21.66 15.84 -8.76
C LEU A 203 -21.42 15.61 -7.26
N THR A 204 -22.53 15.44 -6.51
CA THR A 204 -22.49 15.18 -5.05
C THR A 204 -22.98 13.77 -4.72
N LEU A 205 -22.68 13.31 -3.53
CA LEU A 205 -23.21 12.04 -3.02
C LEU A 205 -24.72 12.12 -2.77
N GLY A 206 -25.25 13.31 -2.46
CA GLY A 206 -26.68 13.56 -2.37
C GLY A 206 -27.37 13.34 -3.71
N ASP A 207 -26.80 13.83 -4.82
CA ASP A 207 -27.36 13.63 -6.15
C ASP A 207 -27.47 12.13 -6.47
N ILE A 208 -26.48 11.32 -6.11
CA ILE A 208 -26.52 9.86 -6.30
C ILE A 208 -27.58 9.22 -5.39
N ALA A 209 -27.71 9.66 -4.15
CA ALA A 209 -28.67 9.11 -3.22
C ALA A 209 -30.13 9.39 -3.61
N ASP A 210 -30.39 10.49 -4.30
CA ASP A 210 -31.73 10.90 -4.70
C ASP A 210 -32.20 10.23 -6.01
N VAL A 211 -31.29 9.62 -6.79
CA VAL A 211 -31.65 8.87 -8.00
C VAL A 211 -32.04 7.42 -7.65
N PRO A 212 -33.16 6.89 -8.14
CA PRO A 212 -33.53 5.50 -7.95
C PRO A 212 -32.42 4.55 -8.42
N VAL A 213 -32.17 3.48 -7.65
CA VAL A 213 -31.08 2.54 -7.94
C VAL A 213 -31.19 1.90 -9.33
N SER A 214 -32.43 1.63 -9.79
CA SER A 214 -32.67 1.07 -11.13
C SER A 214 -32.24 2.01 -12.26
N ALA A 215 -32.41 3.33 -12.09
CA ALA A 215 -31.94 4.32 -13.06
C ALA A 215 -30.43 4.42 -13.07
N LEU A 216 -29.79 4.36 -11.88
CA LEU A 216 -28.34 4.30 -11.78
C LEU A 216 -27.76 3.02 -12.39
N GLU A 217 -28.44 1.86 -12.21
CA GLU A 217 -28.03 0.59 -12.83
C GLU A 217 -28.10 0.65 -14.36
N ALA A 218 -29.13 1.27 -14.90
CA ALA A 218 -29.27 1.46 -16.35
C ALA A 218 -28.14 2.33 -16.93
N ALA A 219 -27.69 3.33 -16.18
CA ALA A 219 -26.66 4.28 -16.62
C ALA A 219 -25.22 3.81 -16.35
N LEU A 220 -24.95 3.23 -15.18
CA LEU A 220 -23.62 2.92 -14.68
C LEU A 220 -23.31 1.41 -14.65
N GLY A 221 -24.33 0.56 -14.81
CA GLY A 221 -24.20 -0.88 -14.74
C GLY A 221 -23.92 -1.42 -13.32
N PRO A 222 -23.16 -2.52 -13.18
CA PRO A 222 -22.98 -3.27 -11.95
C PRO A 222 -22.47 -2.48 -10.71
N PRO A 223 -21.71 -1.37 -10.84
CA PRO A 223 -21.28 -0.58 -9.68
C PRO A 223 -22.40 0.21 -8.99
N ALA A 224 -23.53 0.46 -9.68
CA ALA A 224 -24.57 1.38 -9.22
C ALA A 224 -25.18 1.04 -7.85
N PRO A 225 -25.59 -0.21 -7.53
CA PRO A 225 -26.17 -0.52 -6.22
C PRO A 225 -25.22 -0.22 -5.07
N ARG A 226 -23.93 -0.50 -5.26
CA ARG A 226 -22.92 -0.23 -4.26
C ARG A 226 -22.66 1.27 -4.08
N LEU A 227 -22.60 2.02 -5.17
CA LEU A 227 -22.47 3.48 -5.13
C LEU A 227 -23.65 4.12 -4.42
N HIS A 228 -24.86 3.67 -4.71
CA HIS A 228 -26.07 4.14 -4.04
C HIS A 228 -26.04 3.84 -2.52
N GLN A 229 -25.64 2.62 -2.10
CA GLN A 229 -25.46 2.30 -0.70
C GLN A 229 -24.42 3.22 -0.04
N TRP A 230 -23.29 3.45 -0.70
CA TRP A 230 -22.25 4.35 -0.20
C TRP A 230 -22.74 5.80 -0.08
N ALA A 231 -23.55 6.28 -1.03
CA ALA A 231 -24.15 7.62 -0.97
C ALA A 231 -25.11 7.77 0.23
N TYR A 232 -25.75 6.68 0.65
CA TYR A 232 -26.55 6.62 1.89
C TYR A 232 -25.69 6.45 3.16
N GLY A 233 -24.38 6.40 3.04
CA GLY A 233 -23.50 6.17 4.18
C GLY A 233 -23.51 4.72 4.69
N ILE A 234 -23.94 3.77 3.88
CA ILE A 234 -24.02 2.35 4.25
C ILE A 234 -22.76 1.63 3.78
N ASP A 235 -21.93 1.19 4.72
CA ASP A 235 -20.77 0.35 4.47
C ASP A 235 -20.67 -0.76 5.53
N PRO A 236 -21.05 -2.01 5.18
CA PRO A 236 -21.01 -3.14 6.11
C PRO A 236 -19.60 -3.68 6.34
N SER A 237 -18.59 -3.18 5.64
CA SER A 237 -17.23 -3.72 5.71
C SER A 237 -16.68 -3.66 7.14
N PRO A 238 -16.13 -4.77 7.66
CA PRO A 238 -15.52 -4.78 8.97
C PRO A 238 -14.13 -4.13 8.94
N VAL A 239 -13.68 -3.65 10.10
CA VAL A 239 -12.26 -3.41 10.34
C VAL A 239 -11.59 -4.76 10.54
N LEU A 240 -10.61 -5.07 9.72
CA LEU A 240 -9.91 -6.35 9.74
C LEU A 240 -8.62 -6.19 10.52
N PHE A 241 -8.44 -7.03 11.55
CA PHE A 241 -7.14 -7.11 12.22
C PHE A 241 -6.07 -7.43 11.17
N PRO A 242 -4.90 -6.77 11.19
CA PRO A 242 -3.84 -7.10 10.27
C PRO A 242 -3.46 -8.56 10.50
N VAL A 243 -3.96 -9.42 9.67
CA VAL A 243 -3.36 -10.73 9.50
C VAL A 243 -2.02 -10.44 8.84
N GLN A 244 -1.03 -10.11 9.65
CA GLN A 244 0.35 -10.11 9.21
C GLN A 244 0.67 -11.56 8.86
N GLN A 245 0.32 -11.94 7.65
CA GLN A 245 0.99 -13.09 7.08
C GLN A 245 2.43 -12.63 6.87
N PRO A 246 3.36 -13.13 7.67
CA PRO A 246 4.75 -12.76 7.53
C PRO A 246 5.12 -12.99 6.06
N SER A 247 5.72 -12.01 5.44
CA SER A 247 6.13 -12.09 4.04
C SER A 247 7.54 -11.54 3.87
N VAL A 248 8.29 -12.12 2.96
CA VAL A 248 9.60 -11.62 2.54
C VAL A 248 9.46 -11.06 1.12
N THR A 249 9.80 -9.79 0.95
CA THR A 249 9.65 -9.08 -0.33
C THR A 249 10.99 -8.58 -0.82
N ALA A 250 11.26 -8.76 -2.10
CA ALA A 250 12.36 -8.11 -2.80
C ALA A 250 11.85 -7.44 -4.07
N SER A 251 12.34 -6.24 -4.35
CA SER A 251 12.00 -5.49 -5.56
C SER A 251 13.24 -4.95 -6.24
N GLN A 252 13.13 -4.73 -7.55
CA GLN A 252 14.17 -4.12 -8.38
C GLN A 252 13.53 -3.25 -9.45
N THR A 253 13.94 -1.97 -9.48
CA THR A 253 13.64 -1.07 -10.59
C THR A 253 14.73 -1.23 -11.65
N LEU A 254 14.31 -1.36 -12.89
CA LEU A 254 15.19 -1.56 -14.05
C LEU A 254 15.51 -0.20 -14.68
N THR A 255 16.76 0.03 -15.00
CA THR A 255 17.21 1.24 -15.68
C THR A 255 18.25 0.83 -16.74
N PRO A 256 17.90 0.93 -18.03
CA PRO A 256 16.59 1.31 -18.61
C PRO A 256 15.50 0.26 -18.42
N ASP A 257 14.23 0.65 -18.68
CA ASP A 257 13.07 -0.26 -18.72
C ASP A 257 13.32 -1.40 -19.73
N GLU A 258 13.03 -2.65 -19.35
CA GLU A 258 13.42 -3.86 -20.09
C GLU A 258 12.22 -4.58 -20.71
N ILE A 259 12.39 -5.19 -21.88
CA ILE A 259 11.39 -6.02 -22.55
C ILE A 259 11.91 -7.42 -22.88
N ASP A 260 13.24 -7.59 -22.86
CA ASP A 260 13.85 -8.85 -23.20
C ASP A 260 13.59 -9.91 -22.13
N THR A 261 12.90 -11.00 -22.53
CA THR A 261 12.49 -12.07 -21.62
C THR A 261 13.67 -12.74 -20.90
N PRO A 262 14.76 -13.15 -21.57
CA PRO A 262 15.95 -13.70 -20.92
C PRO A 262 16.55 -12.77 -19.86
N ARG A 263 16.64 -11.47 -20.14
CA ARG A 263 17.16 -10.49 -19.17
C ARG A 263 16.22 -10.33 -17.98
N LEU A 264 14.90 -10.25 -18.21
CA LEU A 264 13.90 -10.18 -17.14
C LEU A 264 13.94 -11.41 -16.24
N LEU A 265 14.08 -12.62 -16.82
CA LEU A 265 14.22 -13.86 -16.06
C LEU A 265 15.52 -13.90 -15.25
N GLY A 266 16.62 -13.36 -15.79
CA GLY A 266 17.87 -13.20 -15.05
C GLY A 266 17.71 -12.29 -13.83
N ARG A 267 17.03 -11.13 -13.98
CA ARG A 267 16.72 -10.22 -12.85
C ARG A 267 15.78 -10.84 -11.83
N LEU A 268 14.83 -11.63 -12.32
CA LEU A 268 13.91 -12.36 -11.44
C LEU A 268 14.63 -13.43 -10.61
N ALA A 269 15.63 -14.11 -11.20
CA ALA A 269 16.49 -15.05 -10.48
C ALA A 269 17.31 -14.35 -9.38
N ASP A 270 17.85 -13.15 -9.66
CA ASP A 270 18.56 -12.33 -8.66
C ASP A 270 17.60 -11.96 -7.47
N LEU A 271 16.34 -11.60 -7.77
CA LEU A 271 15.34 -11.33 -6.75
C LEU A 271 15.01 -12.59 -5.92
N LEU A 272 14.88 -13.74 -6.59
CA LEU A 272 14.64 -15.01 -5.93
C LEU A 272 15.76 -15.36 -4.95
N GLU A 273 17.03 -15.22 -5.36
CA GLU A 273 18.17 -15.45 -4.46
C GLU A 273 18.08 -14.57 -3.20
N ARG A 274 17.72 -13.30 -3.35
CA ARG A 274 17.56 -12.36 -2.22
C ARG A 274 16.44 -12.80 -1.28
N VAL A 275 15.30 -13.20 -1.81
CA VAL A 275 14.15 -13.69 -1.02
C VAL A 275 14.51 -15.00 -0.32
N CYS A 276 15.08 -15.98 -1.01
CA CYS A 276 15.44 -17.27 -0.43
C CYS A 276 16.49 -17.12 0.68
N ARG A 277 17.49 -16.25 0.49
CA ARG A 277 18.47 -15.97 1.54
C ARG A 277 17.84 -15.32 2.77
N ALA A 278 16.92 -14.36 2.58
CA ALA A 278 16.21 -13.75 3.70
C ALA A 278 15.36 -14.78 4.46
N LEU A 279 14.69 -15.69 3.75
CA LEU A 279 13.94 -16.80 4.36
C LEU A 279 14.87 -17.72 5.19
N ARG A 280 16.02 -18.12 4.64
CA ARG A 280 16.99 -18.98 5.35
C ARG A 280 17.57 -18.32 6.59
N ARG A 281 17.89 -16.99 6.52
CA ARG A 281 18.34 -16.21 7.70
C ARG A 281 17.30 -16.20 8.82
N GLN A 282 16.02 -16.16 8.46
CA GLN A 282 14.91 -16.18 9.41
C GLN A 282 14.49 -17.60 9.79
N GLN A 283 15.17 -18.65 9.29
CA GLN A 283 14.81 -20.05 9.46
C GLN A 283 13.36 -20.35 9.04
N GLN A 284 12.91 -19.71 7.97
CA GLN A 284 11.55 -19.82 7.44
C GLN A 284 11.54 -20.41 6.04
N VAL A 285 10.39 -20.99 5.69
CA VAL A 285 10.05 -21.46 4.34
C VAL A 285 8.79 -20.76 3.86
N CYS A 286 8.63 -20.61 2.55
CA CYS A 286 7.42 -20.02 1.98
C CYS A 286 6.56 -21.08 1.28
N GLY A 287 5.23 -20.89 1.33
CA GLY A 287 4.26 -21.75 0.66
C GLY A 287 3.55 -21.08 -0.52
N ARG A 288 3.76 -19.77 -0.73
CA ARG A 288 3.12 -18.99 -1.79
C ARG A 288 4.05 -17.92 -2.32
N LEU A 289 4.00 -17.68 -3.61
CA LEU A 289 4.71 -16.62 -4.30
C LEU A 289 3.73 -15.62 -4.89
N VAL A 290 4.07 -14.35 -4.82
CA VAL A 290 3.34 -13.26 -5.49
C VAL A 290 4.35 -12.48 -6.32
N LEU A 291 4.11 -12.39 -7.62
CA LEU A 291 4.91 -11.62 -8.56
C LEU A 291 4.12 -10.41 -9.05
N THR A 292 4.69 -9.23 -8.93
CA THR A 292 4.16 -7.99 -9.49
C THR A 292 5.13 -7.44 -10.52
N LEU A 293 4.61 -7.21 -11.74
CA LEU A 293 5.31 -6.51 -12.82
C LEU A 293 4.69 -5.12 -12.96
N ARG A 294 5.49 -4.08 -12.81
CA ARG A 294 5.11 -2.71 -13.17
C ARG A 294 5.67 -2.39 -14.53
N TYR A 295 4.81 -2.10 -15.48
CA TYR A 295 5.17 -1.72 -16.83
C TYR A 295 5.55 -0.23 -16.94
N SER A 296 6.18 0.15 -18.04
CA SER A 296 6.57 1.55 -18.32
C SER A 296 5.37 2.50 -18.44
N ASP A 297 4.18 1.97 -18.78
CA ASP A 297 2.91 2.69 -18.84
C ASP A 297 2.19 2.76 -17.47
N HIS A 298 2.92 2.51 -16.38
CA HIS A 298 2.45 2.53 -14.99
C HIS A 298 1.33 1.53 -14.63
N ARG A 299 1.08 0.54 -15.49
CA ARG A 299 0.16 -0.56 -15.17
C ARG A 299 0.88 -1.66 -14.41
N ASP A 300 0.24 -2.11 -13.35
CA ASP A 300 0.72 -3.22 -12.53
C ASP A 300 -0.05 -4.50 -12.89
N VAL A 301 0.68 -5.59 -13.06
CA VAL A 301 0.13 -6.94 -13.19
C VAL A 301 0.64 -7.78 -12.04
N THR A 302 -0.26 -8.21 -11.18
CA THR A 302 0.05 -9.06 -10.02
C THR A 302 -0.59 -10.44 -10.19
N ARG A 303 0.18 -11.49 -9.98
CA ARG A 303 -0.29 -12.87 -9.94
C ARG A 303 0.35 -13.60 -8.77
N ALA A 304 -0.38 -14.57 -8.26
CA ALA A 304 0.08 -15.41 -7.16
C ALA A 304 0.06 -16.89 -7.55
N GLN A 305 0.93 -17.68 -6.92
CA GLN A 305 0.99 -19.13 -7.06
C GLN A 305 1.34 -19.77 -5.74
N ALA A 306 0.53 -20.75 -5.32
CA ALA A 306 0.88 -21.64 -4.23
C ALA A 306 1.98 -22.61 -4.69
N LEU A 307 2.91 -22.91 -3.80
CA LEU A 307 3.93 -23.93 -4.00
C LEU A 307 3.41 -25.29 -3.52
N SER A 308 3.73 -26.35 -4.24
CA SER A 308 3.35 -27.72 -3.85
C SER A 308 4.04 -28.16 -2.55
N LEU A 309 5.24 -27.65 -2.30
CA LEU A 309 6.01 -27.87 -1.07
C LEU A 309 6.49 -26.51 -0.53
N ARG A 310 6.38 -26.32 0.79
CA ARG A 310 6.99 -25.16 1.45
C ARG A 310 8.51 -25.28 1.41
N THR A 311 9.19 -24.27 0.89
CA THR A 311 10.63 -24.31 0.67
C THR A 311 11.27 -22.91 0.78
N ALA A 312 12.58 -22.89 1.01
CA ALA A 312 13.42 -21.68 0.96
C ALA A 312 14.57 -21.82 -0.06
N TRP A 313 14.46 -22.82 -0.98
CA TRP A 313 15.52 -23.16 -1.90
C TRP A 313 15.19 -22.69 -3.32
N GLU A 314 16.13 -22.02 -3.95
CA GLU A 314 16.01 -21.47 -5.31
C GLU A 314 15.68 -22.53 -6.35
N THR A 315 16.27 -23.74 -6.21
CA THR A 315 16.05 -24.86 -7.12
C THR A 315 14.60 -25.31 -7.18
N ASP A 316 13.91 -25.23 -6.06
CA ASP A 316 12.52 -25.68 -5.93
C ASP A 316 11.53 -24.57 -6.37
N ILE A 317 11.93 -23.30 -6.17
CA ILE A 317 11.06 -22.15 -6.43
C ILE A 317 11.19 -21.64 -7.87
N LEU A 318 12.35 -21.77 -8.50
CA LEU A 318 12.62 -21.21 -9.83
C LEU A 318 11.66 -21.71 -10.92
N PRO A 319 11.34 -23.02 -11.03
CA PRO A 319 10.40 -23.49 -12.05
C PRO A 319 8.99 -22.89 -11.90
N PRO A 320 8.32 -22.94 -10.74
CA PRO A 320 7.01 -22.32 -10.58
C PRO A 320 7.05 -20.79 -10.71
N LEU A 321 8.14 -20.13 -10.34
CA LEU A 321 8.32 -18.70 -10.52
C LEU A 321 8.44 -18.31 -12.00
N THR A 322 9.16 -19.11 -12.80
CA THR A 322 9.25 -18.91 -14.26
C THR A 322 7.87 -19.06 -14.92
N ALA A 323 7.11 -20.08 -14.54
CA ALA A 323 5.73 -20.25 -15.01
C ALA A 323 4.84 -19.06 -14.61
N LEU A 324 4.98 -18.56 -13.37
CA LEU A 324 4.26 -17.40 -12.88
C LEU A 324 4.63 -16.14 -13.68
N PHE A 325 5.91 -15.96 -14.01
CA PHE A 325 6.37 -14.84 -14.83
C PHE A 325 5.72 -14.83 -16.21
N HIS A 326 5.67 -15.95 -16.90
CA HIS A 326 5.03 -16.04 -18.21
C HIS A 326 3.53 -15.75 -18.17
N ARG A 327 2.86 -16.05 -17.07
CA ARG A 327 1.45 -15.67 -16.86
C ARG A 327 1.25 -14.17 -16.56
N CYS A 328 2.27 -13.49 -16.02
CA CYS A 328 2.25 -12.05 -15.77
C CYS A 328 2.68 -11.27 -17.01
N PHE A 329 3.71 -11.75 -17.73
CA PHE A 329 4.34 -11.06 -18.85
C PHE A 329 3.66 -11.45 -20.17
N GLN A 330 2.46 -10.93 -20.40
CA GLN A 330 1.69 -11.16 -21.62
C GLN A 330 1.64 -9.93 -22.53
N ARG A 331 2.11 -8.79 -22.06
CA ARG A 331 2.05 -7.51 -22.79
C ARG A 331 3.39 -7.20 -23.43
N ARG A 332 3.38 -6.73 -24.68
CA ARG A 332 4.58 -6.23 -25.39
C ARG A 332 4.93 -4.80 -24.98
N VAL A 333 5.05 -4.58 -23.66
CA VAL A 333 5.39 -3.29 -23.05
C VAL A 333 6.59 -3.52 -22.12
N ARG A 334 7.52 -2.58 -22.09
CA ARG A 334 8.71 -2.66 -21.24
C ARG A 334 8.33 -2.71 -19.76
N VAL A 335 9.04 -3.52 -18.99
CA VAL A 335 8.89 -3.63 -17.54
C VAL A 335 9.82 -2.65 -16.86
N ARG A 336 9.30 -1.89 -15.92
CA ARG A 336 10.04 -0.91 -15.11
C ARG A 336 10.46 -1.48 -13.77
N THR A 337 9.56 -2.23 -13.09
CA THR A 337 9.86 -2.79 -11.77
C THR A 337 9.38 -4.23 -11.68
N LEU A 338 10.23 -5.07 -11.11
CA LEU A 338 9.93 -6.44 -10.70
C LEU A 338 9.82 -6.47 -9.17
N THR A 339 8.74 -7.04 -8.64
CA THR A 339 8.59 -7.26 -7.20
C THR A 339 8.18 -8.71 -6.95
N LEU A 340 9.00 -9.42 -6.19
CA LEU A 340 8.75 -10.79 -5.75
C LEU A 340 8.47 -10.80 -4.25
N ARG A 341 7.35 -11.39 -3.84
CA ARG A 341 6.96 -11.55 -2.44
C ARG A 341 6.69 -13.02 -2.15
N ALA A 342 7.33 -13.52 -1.10
CA ALA A 342 7.10 -14.83 -0.54
C ALA A 342 6.12 -14.72 0.64
N GLU A 343 5.06 -15.50 0.60
CA GLU A 343 3.96 -15.52 1.58
C GLU A 343 3.76 -16.93 2.13
N ALA A 344 2.80 -17.08 3.05
CA ALA A 344 2.52 -18.33 3.76
C ALA A 344 3.79 -18.89 4.41
N LEU A 345 4.51 -18.00 5.13
CA LEU A 345 5.75 -18.36 5.82
C LEU A 345 5.45 -19.32 6.97
N GLY A 346 6.35 -20.24 7.19
CA GLY A 346 6.32 -21.19 8.28
C GLY A 346 7.73 -21.57 8.72
N ALA A 347 7.84 -22.17 9.91
CA ALA A 347 9.12 -22.73 10.34
C ALA A 347 9.55 -23.84 9.35
N GLN A 348 10.85 -24.00 9.18
CA GLN A 348 11.39 -25.10 8.39
C GLN A 348 11.11 -26.39 9.15
N ASP A 349 10.19 -27.22 8.63
CA ASP A 349 9.93 -28.54 9.20
C ASP A 349 11.24 -29.36 9.14
N ARG A 350 11.69 -29.80 10.30
CA ARG A 350 12.87 -30.68 10.43
C ARG A 350 12.54 -32.15 10.11
N GLN A 351 11.33 -32.45 9.70
CA GLN A 351 10.96 -33.80 9.34
C GLN A 351 11.67 -34.19 8.04
N LEU A 352 12.73 -34.96 8.18
CA LEU A 352 13.41 -35.61 7.07
C LEU A 352 12.42 -36.61 6.44
N ALA A 353 12.05 -36.41 5.18
CA ALA A 353 11.30 -37.41 4.45
C ALA A 353 12.16 -38.68 4.37
N LEU A 354 11.62 -39.81 4.77
CA LEU A 354 12.32 -41.09 4.85
C LEU A 354 12.89 -41.58 3.48
N PHE A 355 12.46 -40.94 2.39
CA PHE A 355 12.77 -41.28 1.00
C PHE A 355 13.33 -40.09 0.20
N ASP A 356 14.00 -39.12 0.86
CA ASP A 356 14.59 -37.96 0.16
C ASP A 356 15.79 -38.40 -0.68
N GLU A 357 15.62 -38.40 -2.01
CA GLU A 357 16.69 -38.69 -2.96
C GLU A 357 17.88 -37.71 -2.84
N ALA A 358 19.09 -38.22 -2.92
CA ALA A 358 20.35 -37.51 -2.66
C ALA A 358 20.65 -36.28 -3.56
N ARG A 359 19.86 -36.00 -4.60
CA ARG A 359 20.06 -34.87 -5.52
C ARG A 359 19.80 -33.49 -4.94
N PRO A 360 18.81 -33.24 -4.03
CA PRO A 360 18.60 -31.92 -3.44
C PRO A 360 19.75 -31.45 -2.55
N ALA A 361 20.49 -32.39 -1.92
CA ALA A 361 21.51 -32.06 -0.92
C ALA A 361 22.68 -31.22 -1.49
N ARG A 362 23.09 -31.45 -2.75
CA ARG A 362 24.21 -30.70 -3.38
C ARG A 362 23.87 -29.24 -3.66
N GLY A 363 22.67 -28.99 -4.21
CA GLY A 363 22.20 -27.61 -4.48
C GLY A 363 22.03 -26.80 -3.18
N ARG A 364 21.48 -27.43 -2.15
CA ARG A 364 21.32 -26.82 -0.81
C ARG A 364 22.65 -26.48 -0.15
N ARG A 365 23.64 -27.38 -0.22
CA ARG A 365 25.01 -27.13 0.28
C ARG A 365 25.68 -25.99 -0.46
N LEU A 366 25.52 -25.93 -1.78
CA LEU A 366 26.06 -24.84 -2.61
C LEU A 366 25.42 -23.50 -2.22
N ALA A 367 24.10 -23.44 -2.10
CA ALA A 367 23.40 -22.22 -1.69
C ALA A 367 23.88 -21.70 -0.33
N LEU A 368 24.03 -22.58 0.66
CA LEU A 368 24.58 -22.22 1.99
C LEU A 368 26.03 -21.75 1.91
N ALA A 369 26.86 -22.35 1.06
CA ALA A 369 28.24 -21.91 0.87
C ALA A 369 28.30 -20.51 0.22
N LEU A 370 27.45 -20.27 -0.78
CA LEU A 370 27.31 -18.96 -1.43
C LEU A 370 26.81 -17.88 -0.45
N ASP A 371 25.84 -18.22 0.41
CA ASP A 371 25.36 -17.31 1.44
C ASP A 371 26.48 -16.89 2.40
N ARG A 372 27.33 -17.84 2.87
CA ARG A 372 28.49 -17.55 3.74
C ARG A 372 29.53 -16.66 3.07
N VAL A 373 29.81 -16.90 1.78
CA VAL A 373 30.75 -16.04 1.03
C VAL A 373 30.22 -14.62 0.91
N ARG A 374 28.92 -14.46 0.58
CA ARG A 374 28.30 -13.14 0.47
C ARG A 374 28.18 -12.43 1.82
N GLU A 375 27.98 -13.14 2.93
CA GLU A 375 27.98 -12.58 4.27
C GLU A 375 29.35 -12.02 4.66
N ARG A 376 30.41 -12.70 4.28
CA ARG A 376 31.78 -12.31 4.64
C ARG A 376 32.37 -11.24 3.73
N PHE A 377 32.06 -11.27 2.44
CA PHE A 377 32.70 -10.45 1.41
C PHE A 377 31.74 -9.49 0.67
N GLY A 378 30.47 -9.45 1.07
CA GLY A 378 29.43 -8.60 0.48
C GLY A 378 28.67 -9.27 -0.67
N GLU A 379 27.55 -8.67 -1.03
CA GLU A 379 26.58 -9.22 -2.00
C GLU A 379 27.15 -9.40 -3.42
N ARG A 380 28.16 -8.60 -3.77
CA ARG A 380 28.78 -8.59 -5.11
C ARG A 380 29.97 -9.53 -5.24
N ALA A 381 30.37 -10.21 -4.16
CA ALA A 381 31.56 -11.05 -4.13
C ALA A 381 31.48 -12.27 -5.06
N ILE A 382 30.27 -12.78 -5.30
CA ILE A 382 30.10 -13.98 -6.16
C ILE A 382 28.79 -13.87 -6.95
N TRP A 383 28.85 -14.27 -8.23
CA TRP A 383 27.74 -14.20 -9.17
C TRP A 383 27.48 -15.58 -9.74
N CYS A 384 26.23 -16.00 -9.77
CA CYS A 384 25.85 -17.19 -10.50
C CYS A 384 25.79 -16.85 -12.00
N GLY A 385 26.49 -17.60 -12.87
CA GLY A 385 26.74 -17.32 -14.30
C GLY A 385 25.52 -17.33 -15.22
N ARG A 386 24.37 -16.81 -14.76
CA ARG A 386 23.12 -16.69 -15.53
C ARG A 386 22.83 -15.24 -16.01
N ARG A 387 23.79 -14.33 -15.90
CA ARG A 387 23.60 -12.99 -16.45
C ARG A 387 23.97 -12.97 -17.93
N PRO A 388 23.05 -12.70 -18.86
CA PRO A 388 23.45 -12.16 -20.16
C PRO A 388 24.12 -10.79 -19.91
N GLN A 389 25.26 -10.59 -20.56
CA GLN A 389 25.99 -9.33 -20.59
C GLN A 389 25.12 -8.17 -21.08
#